data_88f08e102dbb67f44989c3e69596fd4a
#
_entry.id   88f08e102dbb67f44989c3e69596fd4a
#
_cell.length_a   1.000
_cell.length_b   1.000
_cell.length_c   1.000
_cell.angle_alpha   90.00
_cell.angle_beta   90.00
_cell.angle_gamma   90.00
#
_symmetry.space_group_name_H-M   'P 1'
#
loop_
_entity.id
_entity.type
_entity.pdbx_description
1 polymer ?
#
loop_
_entity_poly.entity_id
_entity_poly.type
_entity_poly.pdbx_seq_one_letter_code
_entity_poly.pdbx_strand_id
1 'polypeptide(L)' 'MTEILSPMAGRIQEVNIEAGQTITEDDELFIVEAMKMENVVYGDPGVVKEVLVKAGDDVEEDQVLAIVE' A
#
# COMPACT_ATOMS: atom_id res chain seq x y z
N MET A 1 -11.89 7.17 8.46
CA MET A 1 -10.62 6.97 7.72
C MET A 1 -10.10 5.57 7.94
N THR A 2 -9.53 4.99 6.91
CA THR A 2 -8.99 3.64 6.95
C THR A 2 -7.51 3.69 6.62
N GLU A 3 -6.71 2.95 7.37
CA GLU A 3 -5.29 2.85 7.10
C GLU A 3 -5.00 1.58 6.32
N ILE A 4 -4.16 1.70 5.29
CA ILE A 4 -3.69 0.54 4.55
C ILE A 4 -2.36 0.13 5.17
N LEU A 5 -2.32 -1.08 5.70
CA LEU A 5 -1.16 -1.58 6.42
C LEU A 5 -0.38 -2.58 5.57
N SER A 6 0.93 -2.61 5.78
CA SER A 6 1.76 -3.61 5.13
C SER A 6 1.51 -4.98 5.76
N PRO A 7 1.25 -6.01 4.94
CA PRO A 7 1.01 -7.35 5.49
C PRO A 7 2.27 -8.03 6.02
N MET A 8 3.43 -7.49 5.68
CA MET A 8 4.70 -8.11 6.05
C MET A 8 5.84 -7.10 5.95
N ALA A 9 6.96 -7.41 6.57
CA ALA A 9 8.17 -6.63 6.40
C ALA A 9 8.78 -6.91 5.02
N GLY A 10 9.20 -5.87 4.34
CA GLY A 10 9.78 -6.01 3.01
C GLY A 10 10.11 -4.66 2.41
N ARG A 11 10.22 -4.62 1.09
CA ARG A 11 10.51 -3.39 0.36
C ARG A 11 9.37 -3.08 -0.60
N ILE A 12 8.96 -1.83 -0.65
CA ILE A 12 7.95 -1.38 -1.60
C ILE A 12 8.57 -1.42 -3.00
N GLN A 13 8.02 -2.26 -3.86
CA GLN A 13 8.48 -2.40 -5.22
C GLN A 13 7.74 -1.47 -6.16
N GLU A 14 6.43 -1.33 -5.98
CA GLU A 14 5.60 -0.42 -6.77
C GLU A 14 4.55 0.24 -5.89
N VAL A 15 4.24 1.49 -6.21
CA VAL A 15 3.13 2.24 -5.63
C VAL A 15 2.20 2.58 -6.79
N ASN A 16 0.99 2.04 -6.78
CA ASN A 16 0.05 2.18 -7.90
C ASN A 16 -1.09 3.15 -7.61
N ILE A 17 -1.00 3.89 -6.53
CA ILE A 17 -2.03 4.85 -6.14
C ILE A 17 -1.42 6.20 -5.84
N GLU A 18 -2.26 7.23 -5.86
CA GLU A 18 -1.86 8.57 -5.49
C GLU A 18 -2.98 9.27 -4.73
N ALA A 19 -2.65 10.34 -4.01
CA ALA A 19 -3.63 11.10 -3.26
C ALA A 19 -4.72 11.64 -4.19
N GLY A 20 -5.96 11.51 -3.76
CA GLY A 20 -7.11 11.95 -4.55
C GLY A 20 -7.73 10.88 -5.42
N GLN A 21 -7.05 9.75 -5.57
CA GLN A 21 -7.55 8.65 -6.41
C GLN A 21 -8.63 7.86 -5.68
N THR A 22 -9.68 7.46 -6.41
CA THR A 22 -10.68 6.55 -5.89
C THR A 22 -10.22 5.12 -6.15
N ILE A 23 -10.22 4.30 -5.11
CA ILE A 23 -9.79 2.90 -5.19
C ILE A 23 -10.93 1.97 -4.83
N THR A 24 -10.83 0.73 -5.30
CA THR A 24 -11.76 -0.33 -4.96
C THR A 24 -11.00 -1.45 -4.27
N GLU A 25 -11.72 -2.41 -3.70
CA GLU A 25 -11.10 -3.54 -2.99
C GLU A 25 -10.35 -4.49 -3.94
N ASP A 26 -10.60 -4.39 -5.25
CA ASP A 26 -9.94 -5.21 -6.25
C ASP A 26 -8.69 -4.55 -6.85
N ASP A 27 -8.43 -3.30 -6.52
CA ASP A 27 -7.27 -2.58 -7.05
C ASP A 27 -5.99 -3.02 -6.35
N GLU A 28 -4.93 -3.22 -7.15
CA GLU A 28 -3.60 -3.51 -6.62
C GLU A 28 -2.97 -2.18 -6.19
N LEU A 29 -2.86 -1.96 -4.89
CA LEU A 29 -2.43 -0.67 -4.36
C LEU A 29 -0.92 -0.56 -4.27
N PHE A 30 -0.28 -1.58 -3.74
CA PHE A 30 1.17 -1.62 -3.56
C PHE A 30 1.66 -3.02 -3.90
N ILE A 31 2.94 -3.10 -4.29
CA ILE A 31 3.62 -4.38 -4.39
C ILE A 31 4.78 -4.35 -3.42
N VAL A 32 4.80 -5.30 -2.49
CA VAL A 32 5.85 -5.44 -1.48
C VAL A 32 6.67 -6.67 -1.83
N GLU A 33 7.98 -6.49 -2.00
CA GLU A 33 8.89 -7.61 -2.19
C GLU A 33 9.37 -8.07 -0.82
N ALA A 34 9.16 -9.34 -0.53
CA ALA A 34 9.61 -9.96 0.71
C ALA A 34 9.98 -11.42 0.41
N MET A 35 11.10 -11.89 0.92
CA MET A 35 11.54 -13.27 0.77
C MET A 35 11.59 -13.72 -0.70
N LYS A 36 12.02 -12.81 -1.58
CA LYS A 36 12.14 -13.03 -3.03
C LYS A 36 10.81 -13.27 -3.72
N MET A 37 9.72 -12.84 -3.11
CA MET A 37 8.39 -12.94 -3.67
C MET A 37 7.74 -11.57 -3.71
N GLU A 38 6.90 -11.35 -4.73
CA GLU A 38 6.12 -10.13 -4.83
C GLU A 38 4.76 -10.37 -4.20
N ASN A 39 4.35 -9.46 -3.32
CA ASN A 39 3.08 -9.58 -2.62
C ASN A 39 2.25 -8.33 -2.91
N VAL A 40 1.04 -8.53 -3.41
CA VAL A 40 0.15 -7.42 -3.74
C VAL A 40 -0.65 -7.04 -2.50
N VAL A 41 -0.71 -5.73 -2.23
CA VAL A 41 -1.47 -5.20 -1.10
C VAL A 41 -2.77 -4.61 -1.63
N TYR A 42 -3.89 -5.07 -1.07
CA TYR A 42 -5.23 -4.56 -1.34
C TYR A 42 -5.73 -3.82 -0.10
N GLY A 43 -6.77 -3.03 -0.26
CA GLY A 43 -7.36 -2.32 0.85
C GLY A 43 -8.85 -2.09 0.63
N ASP A 44 -9.49 -1.43 1.60
CA ASP A 44 -10.90 -1.10 1.51
C ASP A 44 -11.13 -0.01 0.45
N PRO A 45 -12.32 0.00 -0.20
CA PRO A 45 -12.63 1.02 -1.18
C PRO A 45 -12.75 2.39 -0.52
N GLY A 46 -12.44 3.43 -1.28
CA GLY A 46 -12.54 4.80 -0.82
C GLY A 46 -11.68 5.74 -1.65
N VAL A 47 -11.44 6.92 -1.12
CA VAL A 47 -10.58 7.91 -1.76
C VAL A 47 -9.27 8.00 -1.00
N VAL A 48 -8.16 7.88 -1.71
CA VAL A 48 -6.83 7.96 -1.11
C VAL A 48 -6.59 9.38 -0.62
N LYS A 49 -6.37 9.53 0.68
CA LYS A 49 -6.09 10.82 1.30
C LYS A 49 -4.61 11.14 1.26
N GLU A 50 -3.79 10.16 1.58
CA GLU A 50 -2.34 10.36 1.69
C GLU A 50 -1.61 9.05 1.44
N VAL A 51 -0.49 9.11 0.73
CA VAL A 51 0.40 7.98 0.51
C VAL A 51 1.68 8.27 1.27
N LEU A 52 2.05 7.38 2.18
CA LEU A 52 3.14 7.60 3.13
C LEU A 52 4.45 6.93 2.75
N VAL A 53 4.44 6.14 1.69
CA VAL A 53 5.64 5.42 1.23
C VAL A 53 5.81 5.58 -0.27
N LYS A 54 7.00 5.25 -0.77
CA LYS A 54 7.31 5.28 -2.19
C LYS A 54 8.09 4.04 -2.58
N ALA A 55 8.19 3.79 -3.87
CA ALA A 55 8.98 2.66 -4.38
C ALA A 55 10.42 2.76 -3.89
N GLY A 56 10.92 1.66 -3.36
CA GLY A 56 12.27 1.59 -2.79
C GLY A 56 12.30 1.71 -1.27
N ASP A 57 11.20 2.09 -0.63
CA ASP A 57 11.15 2.20 0.83
C ASP A 57 11.08 0.83 1.48
N ASP A 58 11.77 0.68 2.60
CA ASP A 58 11.66 -0.53 3.43
C ASP A 58 10.52 -0.31 4.41
N VAL A 59 9.69 -1.33 4.59
CA VAL A 59 8.53 -1.28 5.49
C VAL A 59 8.52 -2.48 6.42
N GLU A 60 7.84 -2.30 7.53
CA GLU A 60 7.67 -3.37 8.52
C GLU A 60 6.22 -3.85 8.51
N GLU A 61 5.99 -5.02 9.09
CA GLU A 61 4.64 -5.55 9.25
C GLU A 61 3.77 -4.55 10.01
N ASP A 62 2.54 -4.34 9.52
CA ASP A 62 1.56 -3.41 10.10
C ASP A 62 1.94 -1.94 9.99
N GLN A 63 3.00 -1.61 9.25
CA GLN A 63 3.33 -0.22 9.00
C GLN A 63 2.27 0.41 8.09
N VAL A 64 1.85 1.63 8.40
CA VAL A 64 0.84 2.35 7.59
C VAL A 64 1.47 2.77 6.28
N LEU A 65 0.87 2.36 5.17
CA LEU A 65 1.33 2.69 3.82
C LEU A 65 0.57 3.86 3.22
N ALA A 66 -0.71 3.96 3.53
CA ALA A 66 -1.57 5.01 3.00
C ALA A 66 -2.80 5.18 3.88
N ILE A 67 -3.46 6.32 3.73
CA ILE A 67 -4.70 6.62 4.44
C ILE A 67 -5.79 6.81 3.40
N VAL A 68 -6.94 6.17 3.63
CA VAL A 68 -8.10 6.19 2.73
C VAL A 68 -9.29 6.75 3.49
N GLU A 69 -10.03 7.62 2.86
CA GLU A 69 -11.26 8.20 3.41
C GLU A 69 -12.51 7.52 2.88
#